data_4fd6a6db0109512ef77ce268220503d7
#
_entry.id   4fd6a6db0109512ef77ce268220503d7
#
_cell.length_a   1.000
_cell.length_b   1.000
_cell.length_c   1.000
_cell.angle_alpha   90.00
_cell.angle_beta   90.00
_cell.angle_gamma   90.00
#
_symmetry.space_group_name_H-M   'P 1'
#
loop_
_entity.id
_entity.type
_entity.pdbx_description
1 polymer ?
#
loop_
_entity_poly.entity_id
_entity_poly.type
_entity_poly.pdbx_seq_one_letter_code
_entity_poly.pdbx_strand_id
1 'polypeptide(L)'
;MFVGINPSERSGQRGHYYSHPGNAFWRRLSASPLVDREVTPEDDATLFHLGIGFTDVVKRVVTDSTQVTRSELQDALPAFRQRIAKASPRAICFTATRSFDAAYPGAWKSGNWGRQDVEPFGGAAVWVMPSPSGLAAGHHHEIDRVLVELAISLGKTRRINAPAEGNR
;
A
#
# COMPACT_ATOMS: atom_id res chain seq x y z
N MET A 1 4.47 0.81 5.24
CA MET A 1 4.98 0.61 3.86
C MET A 1 3.91 -0.05 3.02
N PHE A 2 3.60 0.49 1.85
CA PHE A 2 2.66 -0.12 0.89
C PHE A 2 3.39 -1.07 -0.06
N VAL A 3 2.77 -2.21 -0.36
CA VAL A 3 3.39 -3.32 -1.09
C VAL A 3 2.53 -3.72 -2.28
N GLY A 4 3.01 -3.45 -3.50
CA GLY A 4 2.40 -3.89 -4.75
C GLY A 4 2.88 -5.28 -5.20
N ILE A 5 2.37 -5.73 -6.33
CA ILE A 5 2.84 -6.96 -6.99
C ILE A 5 4.14 -6.68 -7.73
N ASN A 6 4.10 -5.75 -8.67
CA ASN A 6 5.20 -5.36 -9.55
C ASN A 6 4.98 -3.94 -10.09
N PRO A 7 6.02 -3.25 -10.57
CA PRO A 7 5.86 -2.01 -11.30
C PRO A 7 5.14 -2.23 -12.64
N SER A 8 4.10 -1.44 -12.92
CA SER A 8 3.56 -1.36 -14.28
C SER A 8 4.54 -0.64 -15.20
N GLU A 9 4.41 -0.81 -16.53
CA GLU A 9 5.24 -0.08 -17.50
C GLU A 9 5.22 1.42 -17.25
N ARG A 10 4.05 1.99 -17.02
CA ARG A 10 3.92 3.43 -16.75
C ARG A 10 4.63 3.84 -15.47
N SER A 11 4.51 3.04 -14.40
CA SER A 11 5.24 3.29 -13.15
C SER A 11 6.74 3.17 -13.34
N GLY A 12 7.20 2.17 -14.11
CA GLY A 12 8.60 2.00 -14.44
C GLY A 12 9.16 3.15 -15.28
N GLN A 13 8.43 3.63 -16.30
CA GLN A 13 8.82 4.75 -17.15
C GLN A 13 8.87 6.08 -16.40
N ARG A 14 7.91 6.32 -15.49
CA ARG A 14 7.85 7.55 -14.71
C ARG A 14 8.72 7.55 -13.46
N GLY A 15 9.15 6.37 -13.01
CA GLY A 15 9.90 6.21 -11.77
C GLY A 15 9.06 6.39 -10.50
N HIS A 16 7.72 6.33 -10.59
CA HIS A 16 6.81 6.57 -9.47
C HIS A 16 5.82 5.44 -9.27
N TYR A 17 5.52 5.12 -8.01
CA TYR A 17 4.55 4.08 -7.65
C TYR A 17 3.12 4.50 -8.00
N TYR A 18 2.29 3.53 -8.41
CA TYR A 18 0.86 3.70 -8.70
C TYR A 18 0.54 4.87 -9.66
N SER A 19 1.42 5.15 -10.63
CA SER A 19 1.34 6.35 -11.49
C SER A 19 0.37 6.24 -12.66
N HIS A 20 -0.40 5.15 -12.79
CA HIS A 20 -1.44 5.04 -13.82
C HIS A 20 -2.61 5.98 -13.50
N PRO A 21 -3.14 6.79 -14.45
CA PRO A 21 -4.21 7.75 -14.19
C PRO A 21 -5.49 7.15 -13.61
N GLY A 22 -5.81 5.90 -13.99
CA GLY A 22 -6.96 5.17 -13.45
C GLY A 22 -6.73 4.53 -12.08
N ASN A 23 -5.53 4.71 -11.48
CA ASN A 23 -5.24 4.15 -10.17
C ASN A 23 -5.72 5.11 -9.07
N ALA A 24 -6.56 4.61 -8.17
CA ALA A 24 -7.17 5.41 -7.13
C ALA A 24 -6.26 5.65 -5.90
N PHE A 25 -5.06 5.04 -5.86
CA PHE A 25 -4.20 5.03 -4.67
C PHE A 25 -3.93 6.44 -4.13
N TRP A 26 -3.42 7.33 -4.96
CA TRP A 26 -2.99 8.67 -4.52
C TRP A 26 -4.15 9.52 -4.03
N ARG A 27 -5.28 9.47 -4.73
CA ARG A 27 -6.51 10.17 -4.31
C ARG A 27 -7.02 9.64 -2.97
N ARG A 28 -6.99 8.32 -2.74
CA ARG A 28 -7.42 7.70 -1.49
C ARG A 28 -6.44 7.99 -0.35
N LEU A 29 -5.14 7.95 -0.62
CA LEU A 29 -4.11 8.32 0.35
C LEU A 29 -4.26 9.78 0.78
N SER A 30 -4.48 10.71 -0.17
CA SER A 30 -4.72 12.13 0.10
C SER A 30 -5.94 12.37 1.00
N ALA A 31 -7.00 11.57 0.86
CA ALA A 31 -8.20 11.65 1.69
C ALA A 31 -8.02 11.03 3.08
N SER A 32 -6.96 10.23 3.30
CA SER A 32 -6.75 9.49 4.54
C SER A 32 -6.01 10.31 5.61
N PRO A 33 -6.09 9.92 6.90
CA PRO A 33 -5.33 10.55 7.97
C PRO A 33 -3.82 10.25 7.93
N LEU A 34 -3.33 9.44 6.98
CA LEU A 34 -1.91 9.12 6.84
C LEU A 34 -1.08 10.31 6.37
N VAL A 35 -1.71 11.24 5.66
CA VAL A 35 -1.11 12.49 5.16
C VAL A 35 -1.99 13.69 5.53
N ASP A 36 -1.40 14.87 5.57
CA ASP A 36 -2.05 16.13 5.94
C ASP A 36 -2.35 17.05 4.74
N ARG A 37 -1.94 16.64 3.55
CA ARG A 37 -2.11 17.38 2.29
C ARG A 37 -2.49 16.45 1.14
N GLU A 38 -2.87 17.03 0.02
CA GLU A 38 -2.96 16.31 -1.23
C GLU A 38 -1.58 15.83 -1.68
N VAL A 39 -1.51 14.58 -2.13
CA VAL A 39 -0.28 13.92 -2.62
C VAL A 39 -0.52 13.24 -3.95
N THR A 40 0.53 13.17 -4.75
CA THR A 40 0.54 12.65 -6.11
C THR A 40 1.65 11.60 -6.27
N PRO A 41 1.73 10.88 -7.41
CA PRO A 41 2.84 9.95 -7.65
C PRO A 41 4.22 10.56 -7.47
N GLU A 42 4.39 11.83 -7.82
CA GLU A 42 5.65 12.57 -7.73
C GLU A 42 6.13 12.78 -6.28
N ASP A 43 5.22 12.62 -5.32
CA ASP A 43 5.55 12.73 -3.89
C ASP A 43 6.12 11.44 -3.28
N ASP A 44 6.12 10.31 -3.98
CA ASP A 44 6.43 9.00 -3.40
C ASP A 44 7.76 8.95 -2.65
N ALA A 45 8.81 9.56 -3.18
CA ALA A 45 10.11 9.65 -2.52
C ALA A 45 10.11 10.59 -1.31
N THR A 46 9.30 11.65 -1.32
CA THR A 46 9.26 12.65 -0.23
C THR A 46 8.43 12.17 0.97
N LEU A 47 7.46 11.30 0.74
CA LEU A 47 6.63 10.72 1.80
C LEU A 47 7.40 9.84 2.79
N PHE A 48 8.64 9.46 2.45
CA PHE A 48 9.53 8.79 3.39
C PHE A 48 9.72 9.58 4.70
N HIS A 49 9.79 10.91 4.62
CA HIS A 49 9.89 11.77 5.80
C HIS A 49 8.66 11.71 6.72
N LEU A 50 7.50 11.31 6.17
CA LEU A 50 6.28 11.03 6.93
C LEU A 50 6.19 9.57 7.40
N GLY A 51 7.23 8.76 7.19
CA GLY A 51 7.26 7.34 7.51
C GLY A 51 6.44 6.48 6.54
N ILE A 52 6.11 6.99 5.35
CA ILE A 52 5.40 6.24 4.31
C ILE A 52 6.40 5.82 3.24
N GLY A 53 6.42 4.54 2.92
CA GLY A 53 7.29 3.99 1.89
C GLY A 53 6.53 3.03 0.98
N PHE A 54 7.14 2.72 -0.16
CA PHE A 54 6.56 1.90 -1.21
C PHE A 54 7.54 0.83 -1.66
N THR A 55 7.01 -0.32 -2.03
CA THR A 55 7.80 -1.39 -2.66
C THR A 55 6.87 -2.33 -3.43
N ASP A 56 7.46 -3.18 -4.26
CA ASP A 56 6.78 -4.30 -4.91
C ASP A 56 7.46 -5.60 -4.52
N VAL A 57 6.71 -6.71 -4.48
CA VAL A 57 7.27 -8.04 -4.24
C VAL A 57 8.23 -8.40 -5.36
N VAL A 58 7.77 -8.33 -6.60
CA VAL A 58 8.55 -8.55 -7.83
C VAL A 58 9.01 -7.21 -8.38
N LYS A 59 10.27 -7.11 -8.82
CA LYS A 59 10.84 -5.86 -9.37
C LYS A 59 10.81 -5.80 -10.90
N ARG A 60 10.38 -6.86 -11.56
CA ARG A 60 10.22 -6.89 -13.01
C ARG A 60 9.04 -6.03 -13.44
N VAL A 61 9.30 -5.14 -14.38
CA VAL A 61 8.25 -4.31 -14.99
C VAL A 61 7.43 -5.14 -15.97
N VAL A 62 6.11 -5.14 -15.82
CA VAL A 62 5.18 -5.74 -16.78
C VAL A 62 3.92 -4.88 -16.91
N THR A 63 3.30 -4.93 -18.08
CA THR A 63 2.09 -4.14 -18.40
C THR A 63 0.92 -4.57 -17.53
N ASP A 64 0.71 -5.88 -17.38
CA ASP A 64 -0.38 -6.47 -16.62
C ASP A 64 0.17 -7.37 -15.52
N SER A 65 -0.19 -7.07 -14.28
CA SER A 65 0.24 -7.84 -13.11
C SER A 65 -0.19 -9.31 -13.15
N THR A 66 -1.19 -9.68 -13.95
CA THR A 66 -1.59 -11.09 -14.15
C THR A 66 -0.49 -11.93 -14.81
N GLN A 67 0.45 -11.29 -15.52
CA GLN A 67 1.63 -11.93 -16.10
C GLN A 67 2.68 -12.33 -15.07
N VAL A 68 2.61 -11.80 -13.85
CA VAL A 68 3.44 -12.26 -12.73
C VAL A 68 2.84 -13.55 -12.19
N THR A 69 3.54 -14.67 -12.33
CA THR A 69 3.04 -15.96 -11.87
C THR A 69 3.13 -16.10 -10.35
N ARG A 70 2.39 -17.08 -9.81
CA ARG A 70 2.50 -17.42 -8.38
C ARG A 70 3.91 -17.87 -8.00
N SER A 71 4.54 -18.68 -8.85
CA SER A 71 5.95 -19.11 -8.65
C SER A 71 6.88 -17.91 -8.58
N GLU A 72 6.77 -16.97 -9.53
CA GLU A 72 7.60 -15.76 -9.54
C GLU A 72 7.43 -14.92 -8.27
N LEU A 73 6.19 -14.80 -7.77
CA LEU A 73 5.94 -14.14 -6.48
C LEU A 73 6.65 -14.87 -5.32
N GLN A 74 6.55 -16.21 -5.28
CA GLN A 74 7.17 -17.02 -4.24
C GLN A 74 8.69 -16.94 -4.30
N ASP A 75 9.28 -17.02 -5.49
CA ASP A 75 10.73 -16.92 -5.73
C ASP A 75 11.29 -15.54 -5.33
N ALA A 76 10.47 -14.49 -5.43
CA ALA A 76 10.86 -13.14 -5.03
C ALA A 76 10.80 -12.89 -3.51
N LEU A 77 10.10 -13.74 -2.73
CA LEU A 77 9.91 -13.53 -1.29
C LEU A 77 11.19 -13.41 -0.47
N PRO A 78 12.25 -14.20 -0.67
CA PRO A 78 13.48 -14.05 0.10
C PRO A 78 14.09 -12.65 -0.01
N ALA A 79 14.22 -12.14 -1.23
CA ALA A 79 14.72 -10.79 -1.48
C ALA A 79 13.76 -9.71 -0.98
N PHE A 80 12.46 -9.94 -1.09
CA PHE A 80 11.45 -9.05 -0.53
C PHE A 80 11.54 -8.99 1.01
N ARG A 81 11.68 -10.12 1.70
CA ARG A 81 11.89 -10.18 3.15
C ARG A 81 13.12 -9.39 3.60
N GLN A 82 14.24 -9.50 2.87
CA GLN A 82 15.44 -8.73 3.16
C GLN A 82 15.20 -7.22 3.03
N ARG A 83 14.47 -6.76 2.00
CA ARG A 83 14.12 -5.35 1.83
C ARG A 83 13.26 -4.83 2.99
N ILE A 84 12.26 -5.61 3.41
CA ILE A 84 11.39 -5.24 4.55
C ILE A 84 12.20 -5.20 5.85
N ALA A 85 13.04 -6.20 6.10
CA ALA A 85 13.88 -6.24 7.30
C ALA A 85 14.83 -5.04 7.37
N LYS A 86 15.45 -4.67 6.24
CA LYS A 86 16.31 -3.48 6.15
C LYS A 86 15.55 -2.17 6.39
N ALA A 87 14.34 -2.06 5.86
CA ALA A 87 13.51 -0.86 6.02
C ALA A 87 12.84 -0.79 7.40
N SER A 88 12.70 -1.94 8.07
CA SER A 88 12.13 -2.08 9.41
C SER A 88 10.83 -1.29 9.64
N PRO A 89 9.80 -1.42 8.78
CA PRO A 89 8.55 -0.67 8.94
C PRO A 89 7.74 -1.23 10.11
N ARG A 90 6.94 -0.37 10.78
CA ARG A 90 5.98 -0.81 11.81
C ARG A 90 4.82 -1.62 11.24
N ALA A 91 4.46 -1.36 9.99
CA ALA A 91 3.40 -2.07 9.27
C ALA A 91 3.72 -2.16 7.78
N ILE A 92 3.31 -3.28 7.15
CA ILE A 92 3.23 -3.42 5.70
C ILE A 92 1.76 -3.58 5.31
N CYS A 93 1.35 -2.95 4.21
CA CYS A 93 0.01 -3.05 3.67
C CYS A 93 0.10 -3.55 2.22
N PHE A 94 -0.29 -4.79 2.00
CA PHE A 94 -0.41 -5.36 0.67
C PHE A 94 -1.59 -4.70 -0.08
N THR A 95 -1.32 -4.17 -1.27
CA THR A 95 -2.33 -3.54 -2.13
C THR A 95 -2.93 -4.51 -3.15
N ALA A 96 -2.72 -5.80 -2.94
CA ALA A 96 -3.29 -6.88 -3.73
C ALA A 96 -3.25 -8.20 -2.93
N THR A 97 -4.34 -8.95 -3.00
CA THR A 97 -4.48 -10.26 -2.32
C THR A 97 -3.47 -11.29 -2.82
N ARG A 98 -3.09 -11.24 -4.11
CA ARG A 98 -2.14 -12.19 -4.70
C ARG A 98 -0.75 -12.11 -4.07
N SER A 99 -0.25 -10.91 -3.79
CA SER A 99 1.04 -10.73 -3.11
C SER A 99 0.97 -11.15 -1.64
N PHE A 100 -0.15 -10.92 -0.98
CA PHE A 100 -0.40 -11.44 0.38
C PHE A 100 -0.47 -12.97 0.39
N ASP A 101 -1.28 -13.60 -0.50
CA ASP A 101 -1.42 -15.07 -0.56
C ASP A 101 -0.10 -15.77 -0.91
N ALA A 102 0.78 -15.14 -1.70
CA ALA A 102 2.11 -15.67 -1.95
C ALA A 102 2.97 -15.70 -0.66
N ALA A 103 2.87 -14.65 0.16
CA ALA A 103 3.62 -14.55 1.43
C ALA A 103 3.03 -15.42 2.55
N TYR A 104 1.71 -15.63 2.55
CA TYR A 104 0.94 -16.37 3.55
C TYR A 104 -0.06 -17.31 2.87
N PRO A 105 0.39 -18.42 2.27
CA PRO A 105 -0.47 -19.33 1.51
C PRO A 105 -1.66 -19.83 2.31
N GLY A 106 -2.87 -19.63 1.76
CA GLY A 106 -4.11 -20.10 2.39
C GLY A 106 -4.62 -19.26 3.58
N ALA A 107 -3.91 -18.19 3.96
CA ALA A 107 -4.35 -17.32 5.05
C ALA A 107 -5.44 -16.32 4.59
N TRP A 108 -5.53 -16.01 3.29
CA TRP A 108 -6.51 -15.07 2.79
C TRP A 108 -7.95 -15.62 2.90
N LYS A 109 -8.82 -14.82 3.50
CA LYS A 109 -10.27 -15.05 3.51
C LYS A 109 -10.95 -13.90 2.78
N SER A 110 -11.83 -14.22 1.84
CA SER A 110 -12.52 -13.22 1.03
C SER A 110 -13.21 -12.17 1.91
N GLY A 111 -13.00 -10.90 1.57
CA GLY A 111 -13.56 -9.77 2.31
C GLY A 111 -12.86 -9.41 3.62
N ASN A 112 -11.86 -10.15 4.06
CA ASN A 112 -11.11 -9.86 5.29
C ASN A 112 -10.04 -8.77 5.07
N TRP A 113 -10.48 -7.59 4.62
CA TRP A 113 -9.60 -6.44 4.43
C TRP A 113 -9.20 -5.83 5.77
N GLY A 114 -8.02 -5.23 5.83
CA GLY A 114 -7.48 -4.58 7.02
C GLY A 114 -6.35 -5.37 7.64
N ARG A 115 -6.19 -5.27 8.95
CA ARG A 115 -5.16 -5.99 9.70
C ARG A 115 -5.39 -7.50 9.63
N GLN A 116 -4.31 -8.23 9.37
CA GLN A 116 -4.35 -9.68 9.30
C GLN A 116 -3.79 -10.30 10.59
N ASP A 117 -4.44 -11.37 11.06
CA ASP A 117 -3.98 -12.17 12.18
C ASP A 117 -3.05 -13.29 11.66
N VAL A 118 -1.82 -12.86 11.33
CA VAL A 118 -0.74 -13.72 10.83
C VAL A 118 0.58 -13.32 11.49
N GLU A 119 1.58 -14.20 11.39
CA GLU A 119 2.93 -13.87 11.85
C GLU A 119 3.43 -12.57 11.24
N PRO A 120 4.04 -11.67 12.03
CA PRO A 120 4.60 -10.42 11.53
C PRO A 120 5.60 -10.64 10.39
N PHE A 121 5.53 -9.83 9.36
CA PHE A 121 6.44 -9.89 8.24
C PHE A 121 7.70 -9.06 8.52
N GLY A 122 8.79 -9.72 8.89
CA GLY A 122 10.01 -9.03 9.29
C GLY A 122 9.80 -8.08 10.50
N GLY A 123 8.92 -8.46 11.44
CA GLY A 123 8.54 -7.66 12.60
C GLY A 123 7.42 -6.64 12.35
N ALA A 124 7.02 -6.44 11.09
CA ALA A 124 5.96 -5.51 10.72
C ALA A 124 4.56 -6.14 10.88
N ALA A 125 3.59 -5.40 11.43
CA ALA A 125 2.18 -5.78 11.37
C ALA A 125 1.70 -5.87 9.92
N VAL A 126 0.88 -6.88 9.62
CA VAL A 126 0.45 -7.18 8.24
C VAL A 126 -0.96 -6.69 7.99
N TRP A 127 -1.14 -5.98 6.89
CA TRP A 127 -2.40 -5.43 6.41
C TRP A 127 -2.64 -5.80 4.95
N VAL A 128 -3.90 -5.92 4.56
CA VAL A 128 -4.31 -6.13 3.17
C VAL A 128 -5.42 -5.14 2.83
N MET A 129 -5.31 -4.48 1.70
CA MET A 129 -6.37 -3.66 1.14
C MET A 129 -6.71 -4.09 -0.28
N PRO A 130 -7.90 -3.76 -0.79
CA PRO A 130 -8.22 -4.00 -2.20
C PRO A 130 -7.23 -3.31 -3.13
N SER A 131 -7.06 -3.86 -4.33
CA SER A 131 -6.24 -3.21 -5.35
C SER A 131 -6.81 -1.82 -5.69
N PRO A 132 -5.98 -0.77 -5.68
CA PRO A 132 -6.42 0.56 -6.08
C PRO A 132 -6.52 0.73 -7.60
N SER A 133 -6.28 -0.32 -8.39
CA SER A 133 -6.43 -0.26 -9.84
C SER A 133 -7.89 -0.05 -10.24
N GLY A 134 -8.12 0.58 -11.40
CA GLY A 134 -9.47 0.83 -11.92
C GLY A 134 -10.32 -0.43 -12.10
N LEU A 135 -9.68 -1.59 -12.31
CA LEU A 135 -10.35 -2.89 -12.45
C LEU A 135 -11.02 -3.37 -11.16
N ALA A 136 -10.61 -2.85 -9.99
CA ALA A 136 -11.14 -3.22 -8.68
C ALA A 136 -12.04 -2.14 -8.06
N ALA A 137 -12.62 -1.25 -8.86
CA ALA A 137 -13.37 -0.07 -8.40
C ALA A 137 -14.51 -0.37 -7.42
N GLY A 138 -15.16 -1.54 -7.52
CA GLY A 138 -16.23 -1.98 -6.62
C GLY A 138 -15.84 -2.09 -5.14
N HIS A 139 -14.56 -2.18 -4.84
CA HIS A 139 -14.04 -2.32 -3.47
C HIS A 139 -13.32 -1.06 -2.96
N HIS A 140 -13.40 0.05 -3.66
CA HIS A 140 -12.64 1.25 -3.28
C HIS A 140 -13.05 1.83 -1.92
N HIS A 141 -14.31 1.65 -1.46
CA HIS A 141 -14.75 2.06 -0.13
C HIS A 141 -13.99 1.32 1.00
N GLU A 142 -13.60 0.05 0.75
CA GLU A 142 -12.79 -0.70 1.70
C GLU A 142 -11.35 -0.17 1.81
N ILE A 143 -10.81 0.41 0.71
CA ILE A 143 -9.50 1.08 0.76
C ILE A 143 -9.53 2.21 1.79
N ASP A 144 -10.57 3.06 1.76
CA ASP A 144 -10.69 4.19 2.67
C ASP A 144 -10.74 3.72 4.13
N ARG A 145 -11.55 2.70 4.42
CA ARG A 145 -11.65 2.10 5.75
C ARG A 145 -10.29 1.58 6.22
N VAL A 146 -9.60 0.80 5.40
CA VAL A 146 -8.29 0.21 5.75
C VAL A 146 -7.25 1.30 5.99
N LEU A 147 -7.20 2.37 5.17
CA LEU A 147 -6.26 3.47 5.36
C LEU A 147 -6.51 4.23 6.67
N VAL A 148 -7.77 4.41 7.05
CA VAL A 148 -8.13 5.05 8.34
C VAL A 148 -7.72 4.15 9.51
N GLU A 149 -8.05 2.87 9.49
CA GLU A 149 -7.69 1.92 10.54
C GLU A 149 -6.16 1.79 10.68
N LEU A 150 -5.44 1.73 9.55
CA LEU A 150 -3.98 1.72 9.52
C LEU A 150 -3.40 3.00 10.14
N ALA A 151 -3.96 4.17 9.82
CA ALA A 151 -3.53 5.44 10.41
C ALA A 151 -3.71 5.43 11.93
N ILE A 152 -4.87 5.01 12.42
CA ILE A 152 -5.16 4.88 13.86
C ILE A 152 -4.15 3.94 14.54
N SER A 153 -3.89 2.77 13.94
CA SER A 153 -2.95 1.78 14.49
C SER A 153 -1.51 2.30 14.59
N LEU A 154 -1.16 3.27 13.74
CA LEU A 154 0.14 3.93 13.71
C LEU A 154 0.19 5.21 14.58
N GLY A 155 -0.91 5.57 15.26
CA GLY A 155 -1.02 6.79 16.05
C GLY A 155 -1.12 8.06 15.20
N LYS A 156 -1.49 7.93 13.91
CA LYS A 156 -1.75 9.06 13.02
C LYS A 156 -3.25 9.38 13.03
N THR A 157 -3.63 10.38 13.79
CA THR A 157 -4.98 10.95 13.75
C THR A 157 -4.91 12.28 13.03
N ARG A 158 -5.83 12.52 12.07
CA ARG A 158 -5.96 13.84 11.45
C ARG A 158 -6.29 14.81 12.59
N ARG A 159 -5.46 15.84 12.82
CA ARG A 159 -5.90 16.97 13.61
C ARG A 159 -7.08 17.58 12.85
N ILE A 160 -8.28 17.45 13.39
CA ILE A 160 -9.42 18.23 12.93
C ILE A 160 -9.00 19.66 13.22
N ASN A 161 -8.64 20.43 12.18
CA ASN A 161 -8.39 21.84 12.33
C ASN A 161 -9.66 22.43 12.93
N ALA A 162 -9.57 22.89 14.18
CA ALA A 162 -10.58 23.76 14.76
C ALA A 162 -10.78 24.92 13.78
N PRO A 163 -12.02 25.35 13.50
CA PRO A 163 -12.25 26.51 12.66
C PRO A 163 -11.43 27.66 13.23
N ALA A 164 -10.70 28.36 12.35
CA ALA A 164 -9.98 29.56 12.73
C ALA A 164 -10.97 30.48 13.47
N GLU A 165 -10.72 30.72 14.75
CA GLU A 165 -11.50 31.69 15.52
C GLU A 165 -11.38 33.01 14.79
N GLY A 166 -12.52 33.46 14.25
CA GLY A 166 -12.62 34.74 13.57
C GLY A 166 -12.20 35.84 14.52
N ASN A 167 -11.16 36.53 14.13
CA ASN A 167 -10.70 37.75 14.79
C ASN A 167 -11.84 38.79 14.64
N ARG A 168 -12.46 39.14 15.78
CA ARG A 168 -13.38 40.30 15.87
C ARG A 168 -12.55 41.56 16.10
#